data_a651ab66c1c9175c4b6d7e6232224136
#
_entry.id   a651ab66c1c9175c4b6d7e6232224136
#
_cell.length_a   1.000
_cell.length_b   1.000
_cell.length_c   1.000
_cell.angle_alpha   90.00
_cell.angle_beta   90.00
_cell.angle_gamma   90.00
#
_symmetry.space_group_name_H-M   'P 1'
#
loop_
_entity.id
_entity.type
_entity.pdbx_description
1 polymer ?
#
loop_
_entity_poly.entity_id
_entity_poly.type
_entity_poly.pdbx_seq_one_letter_code
_entity_poly.pdbx_strand_id
1 'polypeptide(L)'
;MAEYFLDNPQIKHPDIYIAFTPDEEVGGGMDHFDVKRFGAKYAYTVDGGGIGELEYENFNAASAVIELTGQSVHPGEAKDKMVNASRLAIEFDAQIPENERPEYTSGYEGFYHLTDMQGSVEHAVLKYILRDHDRDLFEKKKDIIKKAAESINMEYGEGTASYVIKDQYYNMKEKLEDAMFLIEDAKNAMEEL
;
A
#
# COMPACT_ATOMS: atom_id res chain seq x y z
N MET A 1 -28.94 -5.26 -13.84
CA MET A 1 -29.22 -3.79 -13.82
C MET A 1 -29.58 -3.27 -15.21
N ALA A 2 -28.73 -3.33 -16.23
CA ALA A 2 -29.05 -2.81 -17.57
C ALA A 2 -30.34 -3.44 -18.17
N GLU A 3 -30.47 -4.75 -18.17
CA GLU A 3 -31.66 -5.48 -18.60
C GLU A 3 -32.90 -4.98 -17.86
N TYR A 4 -32.84 -4.81 -16.55
CA TYR A 4 -33.95 -4.32 -15.74
C TYR A 4 -34.48 -2.96 -16.21
N PHE A 5 -33.61 -2.00 -16.52
CA PHE A 5 -34.01 -0.70 -17.04
C PHE A 5 -34.51 -0.74 -18.48
N LEU A 6 -33.97 -1.65 -19.32
CA LEU A 6 -34.47 -1.88 -20.68
C LEU A 6 -35.89 -2.46 -20.66
N ASP A 7 -36.17 -3.36 -19.73
CA ASP A 7 -37.48 -3.99 -19.58
C ASP A 7 -38.51 -3.06 -18.87
N ASN A 8 -38.03 -2.03 -18.18
CA ASN A 8 -38.86 -1.09 -17.43
C ASN A 8 -38.61 0.37 -17.85
N PRO A 9 -38.88 0.76 -19.11
CA PRO A 9 -38.56 2.07 -19.65
C PRO A 9 -39.31 3.23 -18.97
N GLN A 10 -40.32 2.96 -18.17
CA GLN A 10 -41.03 3.94 -17.36
C GLN A 10 -40.27 4.41 -16.13
N ILE A 11 -39.22 3.68 -15.70
CA ILE A 11 -38.39 4.05 -14.56
C ILE A 11 -37.41 5.13 -14.98
N LYS A 12 -37.52 6.29 -14.35
CA LYS A 12 -36.58 7.38 -14.58
C LYS A 12 -35.24 7.09 -13.89
N HIS A 13 -34.17 7.20 -14.63
CA HIS A 13 -32.80 7.04 -14.13
C HIS A 13 -31.87 8.05 -14.83
N PRO A 14 -30.73 8.40 -14.22
CA PRO A 14 -29.67 9.14 -14.90
C PRO A 14 -29.01 8.28 -15.99
N ASP A 15 -28.12 8.87 -16.78
CA ASP A 15 -27.29 8.12 -17.71
C ASP A 15 -26.44 7.10 -16.97
N ILE A 16 -26.51 5.85 -17.44
CA ILE A 16 -25.78 4.72 -16.84
C ILE A 16 -24.69 4.26 -17.81
N TYR A 17 -23.47 4.25 -17.32
CA TYR A 17 -22.29 3.78 -18.02
C TYR A 17 -21.82 2.49 -17.36
N ILE A 18 -21.53 1.47 -18.15
CA ILE A 18 -21.05 0.16 -17.63
C ILE A 18 -19.70 -0.12 -18.27
N ALA A 19 -18.72 -0.49 -17.45
CA ALA A 19 -17.41 -0.89 -17.88
C ALA A 19 -17.00 -2.22 -17.23
N PHE A 20 -16.28 -3.03 -17.98
CA PHE A 20 -15.62 -4.23 -17.50
C PHE A 20 -14.14 -4.11 -17.86
N THR A 21 -13.26 -4.29 -16.88
CA THR A 21 -11.81 -4.19 -17.08
C THR A 21 -11.16 -5.55 -16.88
N PRO A 22 -10.19 -5.94 -17.73
CA PRO A 22 -9.37 -7.13 -17.51
C PRO A 22 -8.27 -6.86 -16.49
N ASP A 23 -7.53 -7.90 -16.09
CA ASP A 23 -6.27 -7.82 -15.33
C ASP A 23 -6.38 -7.13 -13.95
N GLU A 24 -7.56 -7.16 -13.33
CA GLU A 24 -7.76 -6.65 -11.97
C GLU A 24 -6.86 -7.40 -10.97
N GLU A 25 -6.82 -8.74 -11.03
CA GLU A 25 -6.09 -9.65 -10.13
C GLU A 25 -4.56 -9.44 -10.15
N VAL A 26 -4.05 -8.78 -11.17
CA VAL A 26 -2.63 -8.39 -11.27
C VAL A 26 -2.42 -6.88 -11.12
N GLY A 27 -3.46 -6.13 -10.73
CA GLY A 27 -3.43 -4.70 -10.45
C GLY A 27 -3.35 -3.80 -11.69
N GLY A 28 -3.55 -4.35 -12.89
CA GLY A 28 -3.44 -3.61 -14.16
C GLY A 28 -4.78 -3.15 -14.76
N GLY A 29 -5.90 -3.45 -14.11
CA GLY A 29 -7.24 -3.28 -14.69
C GLY A 29 -7.59 -1.86 -15.15
N MET A 30 -6.99 -0.83 -14.57
CA MET A 30 -7.27 0.57 -14.91
C MET A 30 -6.17 1.27 -15.71
N ASP A 31 -5.05 0.61 -15.99
CA ASP A 31 -3.87 1.24 -16.60
C ASP A 31 -4.16 1.86 -17.97
N HIS A 32 -5.08 1.27 -18.73
CA HIS A 32 -5.46 1.72 -20.06
C HIS A 32 -6.90 2.24 -20.16
N PHE A 33 -7.58 2.41 -19.03
CA PHE A 33 -8.96 2.86 -18.99
C PHE A 33 -9.06 4.38 -19.21
N ASP A 34 -9.69 4.79 -20.29
CA ASP A 34 -9.90 6.21 -20.60
C ASP A 34 -11.11 6.77 -19.85
N VAL A 35 -10.87 7.20 -18.60
CA VAL A 35 -11.86 7.80 -17.70
C VAL A 35 -12.57 9.01 -18.34
N LYS A 36 -11.83 9.81 -19.12
CA LYS A 36 -12.40 11.02 -19.78
C LYS A 36 -13.39 10.64 -20.87
N ARG A 37 -13.05 9.63 -21.67
CA ARG A 37 -13.92 9.12 -22.73
C ARG A 37 -15.14 8.39 -22.15
N PHE A 38 -14.96 7.69 -21.04
CA PHE A 38 -16.03 7.02 -20.33
C PHE A 38 -17.09 8.01 -19.86
N GLY A 39 -16.67 9.17 -19.33
CA GLY A 39 -17.53 10.34 -19.11
C GLY A 39 -18.47 10.25 -17.92
N ALA A 40 -18.45 9.18 -17.13
CA ALA A 40 -19.22 9.09 -15.90
C ALA A 40 -18.64 10.04 -14.85
N LYS A 41 -19.51 10.74 -14.12
CA LYS A 41 -19.11 11.65 -13.06
C LYS A 41 -18.76 10.91 -11.75
N TYR A 42 -19.50 9.85 -11.47
CA TYR A 42 -19.37 9.00 -10.28
C TYR A 42 -19.42 7.54 -10.70
N ALA A 43 -18.88 6.66 -9.88
CA ALA A 43 -18.92 5.23 -10.14
C ALA A 43 -19.06 4.44 -8.84
N TYR A 44 -19.72 3.31 -8.92
CA TYR A 44 -19.63 2.23 -7.94
C TYR A 44 -18.86 1.07 -8.59
N THR A 45 -17.89 0.55 -7.88
CA THR A 45 -17.22 -0.69 -8.27
C THR A 45 -17.92 -1.84 -7.54
N VAL A 46 -18.38 -2.81 -8.30
CA VAL A 46 -19.03 -4.01 -7.75
C VAL A 46 -18.04 -5.15 -7.91
N ASP A 47 -17.52 -5.62 -6.79
CA ASP A 47 -16.50 -6.66 -6.72
C ASP A 47 -16.86 -7.69 -5.64
N GLY A 48 -15.95 -8.63 -5.32
CA GLY A 48 -16.14 -9.62 -4.27
C GLY A 48 -16.22 -9.00 -2.87
N GLY A 49 -16.67 -9.80 -1.90
CA GLY A 49 -16.85 -9.37 -0.50
C GLY A 49 -18.15 -9.89 0.08
N GLY A 50 -18.47 -9.50 1.30
CA GLY A 50 -19.72 -9.85 1.97
C GLY A 50 -20.91 -9.06 1.43
N ILE A 51 -22.09 -9.68 1.46
CA ILE A 51 -23.32 -8.97 1.11
C ILE A 51 -23.57 -7.86 2.12
N GLY A 52 -23.79 -6.62 1.63
CA GLY A 52 -24.01 -5.44 2.47
C GLY A 52 -22.72 -4.74 2.92
N GLU A 53 -21.56 -5.17 2.45
CA GLU A 53 -20.32 -4.42 2.64
C GLU A 53 -20.25 -3.25 1.67
N LEU A 54 -19.82 -2.10 2.20
CA LEU A 54 -19.61 -0.87 1.44
C LEU A 54 -18.28 -0.25 1.84
N GLU A 55 -17.32 -0.28 0.94
CA GLU A 55 -16.02 0.31 1.15
C GLU A 55 -15.93 1.68 0.45
N TYR A 56 -15.54 2.69 1.20
CA TYR A 56 -15.30 4.06 0.71
C TYR A 56 -14.00 4.65 1.27
N GLU A 57 -13.23 3.84 1.96
CA GLU A 57 -11.88 4.14 2.44
C GLU A 57 -10.97 2.96 2.11
N ASN A 58 -9.72 3.25 1.85
CA ASN A 58 -8.67 2.27 1.70
C ASN A 58 -7.38 2.80 2.34
N PHE A 59 -6.37 1.97 2.48
CA PHE A 59 -5.07 2.41 2.94
C PHE A 59 -4.42 3.41 1.96
N ASN A 60 -3.62 4.33 2.49
CA ASN A 60 -2.49 4.89 1.76
C ASN A 60 -1.44 3.79 1.64
N ALA A 61 -0.81 3.64 0.51
CA ALA A 61 0.06 2.52 0.19
C ALA A 61 1.40 2.94 -0.40
N ALA A 62 2.47 2.38 0.13
CA ALA A 62 3.81 2.48 -0.45
C ALA A 62 4.54 1.14 -0.32
N SER A 63 5.54 0.97 -1.17
CA SER A 63 6.57 -0.05 -1.04
C SER A 63 7.90 0.60 -0.68
N ALA A 64 8.71 -0.09 0.10
CA ALA A 64 10.08 0.30 0.38
C ALA A 64 11.03 -0.86 0.11
N VAL A 65 12.10 -0.58 -0.61
CA VAL A 65 13.21 -1.51 -0.83
C VAL A 65 14.43 -0.91 -0.16
N ILE A 66 15.05 -1.69 0.72
CA ILE A 66 16.27 -1.30 1.44
C ILE A 66 17.39 -2.21 0.96
N GLU A 67 18.48 -1.63 0.52
CA GLU A 67 19.69 -2.33 0.14
C GLU A 67 20.81 -2.02 1.14
N LEU A 68 21.48 -3.05 1.62
CA LEU A 68 22.57 -2.97 2.60
C LEU A 68 23.83 -3.56 2.02
N THR A 69 24.92 -2.81 2.10
CA THR A 69 26.23 -3.19 1.60
C THR A 69 27.13 -3.53 2.77
N GLY A 70 27.72 -4.71 2.75
CA GLY A 70 28.66 -5.20 3.74
C GLY A 70 30.10 -5.22 3.21
N GLN A 71 31.01 -5.54 4.09
CA GLN A 71 32.43 -5.74 3.78
C GLN A 71 32.86 -7.11 4.25
N SER A 72 33.14 -8.01 3.30
CA SER A 72 33.63 -9.36 3.59
C SER A 72 35.15 -9.35 3.78
N VAL A 73 35.62 -10.08 4.79
CA VAL A 73 37.02 -10.38 5.02
C VAL A 73 37.14 -11.81 5.55
N HIS A 74 38.35 -12.36 5.54
CA HIS A 74 38.58 -13.69 6.10
C HIS A 74 38.13 -13.75 7.57
N PRO A 75 37.31 -14.74 8.00
CA PRO A 75 36.72 -14.77 9.34
C PRO A 75 37.77 -14.68 10.49
N GLY A 76 38.95 -15.24 10.32
CA GLY A 76 40.03 -15.16 11.29
C GLY A 76 40.64 -13.75 11.47
N GLU A 77 40.35 -12.83 10.55
CA GLU A 77 40.84 -11.45 10.56
C GLU A 77 39.67 -10.42 10.62
N ALA A 78 38.46 -10.89 10.93
CA ALA A 78 37.24 -10.13 10.82
C ALA A 78 37.04 -9.04 11.88
N LYS A 79 37.77 -9.14 13.02
CA LYS A 79 37.62 -8.18 14.12
C LYS A 79 37.90 -6.76 13.65
N ASP A 80 36.96 -5.87 13.92
CA ASP A 80 37.00 -4.43 13.60
C ASP A 80 37.13 -4.12 12.08
N LYS A 81 36.84 -5.11 11.20
CA LYS A 81 36.96 -4.97 9.74
C LYS A 81 35.73 -5.44 8.98
N MET A 82 35.13 -6.57 9.42
CA MET A 82 33.98 -7.15 8.72
C MET A 82 32.71 -6.36 9.03
N VAL A 83 31.98 -6.00 7.98
CA VAL A 83 30.61 -5.53 8.07
C VAL A 83 29.72 -6.55 7.36
N ASN A 84 28.85 -7.22 8.11
CA ASN A 84 27.99 -8.27 7.57
C ASN A 84 26.61 -7.73 7.23
N ALA A 85 26.30 -7.63 5.93
CA ALA A 85 25.03 -7.06 5.46
C ALA A 85 23.81 -7.83 5.97
N SER A 86 23.87 -9.16 6.13
CA SER A 86 22.77 -9.91 6.74
C SER A 86 22.51 -9.53 8.20
N ARG A 87 23.55 -9.14 8.95
CA ARG A 87 23.41 -8.63 10.32
C ARG A 87 22.82 -7.24 10.33
N LEU A 88 23.25 -6.38 9.40
CA LEU A 88 22.67 -5.04 9.23
C LEU A 88 21.18 -5.12 8.86
N ALA A 89 20.75 -6.11 8.08
CA ALA A 89 19.35 -6.32 7.75
C ALA A 89 18.50 -6.62 9.00
N ILE A 90 19.00 -7.45 9.91
CA ILE A 90 18.34 -7.73 11.20
C ILE A 90 18.31 -6.47 12.07
N GLU A 91 19.41 -5.73 12.11
CA GLU A 91 19.51 -4.47 12.87
C GLU A 91 18.60 -3.39 12.32
N PHE A 92 18.46 -3.30 10.99
CA PHE A 92 17.49 -2.41 10.35
C PHE A 92 16.07 -2.77 10.74
N ASP A 93 15.66 -4.04 10.61
CA ASP A 93 14.31 -4.49 10.95
C ASP A 93 13.99 -4.30 12.44
N ALA A 94 14.98 -4.41 13.32
CA ALA A 94 14.82 -4.14 14.76
C ALA A 94 14.53 -2.67 15.10
N GLN A 95 14.78 -1.73 14.17
CA GLN A 95 14.45 -0.31 14.36
C GLN A 95 13.01 0.01 13.92
N ILE A 96 12.34 -0.92 13.24
CA ILE A 96 10.94 -0.77 12.82
C ILE A 96 10.04 -1.14 14.00
N PRO A 97 9.01 -0.31 14.33
CA PRO A 97 8.12 -0.56 15.46
C PRO A 97 7.47 -1.94 15.41
N GLU A 98 7.74 -2.77 16.42
CA GLU A 98 7.23 -4.14 16.48
C GLU A 98 5.70 -4.17 16.58
N ASN A 99 5.11 -3.26 17.33
CA ASN A 99 3.67 -3.16 17.50
C ASN A 99 2.91 -2.62 16.28
N GLU A 100 3.63 -2.18 15.23
CA GLU A 100 3.06 -1.76 13.95
C GLU A 100 3.35 -2.78 12.84
N ARG A 101 3.52 -4.05 13.19
CA ARG A 101 3.57 -5.16 12.22
C ARG A 101 2.16 -5.72 12.00
N PRO A 102 1.85 -6.32 10.84
CA PRO A 102 0.51 -6.87 10.57
C PRO A 102 -0.01 -7.83 11.62
N GLU A 103 0.91 -8.57 12.27
CA GLU A 103 0.59 -9.53 13.34
C GLU A 103 0.02 -8.88 14.61
N TYR A 104 0.20 -7.56 14.76
CA TYR A 104 -0.21 -6.79 15.95
C TYR A 104 -1.21 -5.68 15.64
N THR A 105 -1.62 -5.52 14.38
CA THR A 105 -2.51 -4.44 13.94
C THR A 105 -3.85 -4.97 13.43
N SER A 106 -4.88 -4.14 13.51
CA SER A 106 -6.22 -4.48 13.05
C SER A 106 -7.00 -3.24 12.58
N GLY A 107 -8.03 -3.45 11.76
CA GLY A 107 -8.93 -2.39 11.31
C GLY A 107 -8.18 -1.25 10.62
N TYR A 108 -8.25 -0.05 11.19
CA TYR A 108 -7.64 1.16 10.64
C TYR A 108 -6.17 1.36 11.01
N GLU A 109 -5.60 0.49 11.85
CA GLU A 109 -4.21 0.60 12.26
C GLU A 109 -3.27 0.35 11.09
N GLY A 110 -2.34 1.27 10.89
CA GLY A 110 -1.33 1.14 9.83
C GLY A 110 -0.19 0.21 10.22
N PHE A 111 0.51 -0.32 9.21
CA PHE A 111 1.56 -1.31 9.46
C PHE A 111 2.76 -1.20 8.51
N TYR A 112 3.86 -1.82 8.96
CA TYR A 112 5.04 -2.17 8.17
C TYR A 112 5.05 -3.69 7.98
N HIS A 113 4.93 -4.16 6.76
CA HIS A 113 5.00 -5.59 6.47
C HIS A 113 6.29 -5.92 5.72
N LEU A 114 7.24 -6.59 6.40
CA LEU A 114 8.42 -7.16 5.77
C LEU A 114 7.99 -8.36 4.93
N THR A 115 8.00 -8.20 3.61
CA THR A 115 7.52 -9.23 2.66
C THR A 115 8.63 -10.14 2.15
N ASP A 116 9.87 -9.65 2.14
CA ASP A 116 11.02 -10.39 1.63
C ASP A 116 12.30 -9.89 2.31
N MET A 117 13.19 -10.82 2.65
CA MET A 117 14.50 -10.53 3.21
C MET A 117 15.49 -11.56 2.65
N GLN A 118 16.47 -11.07 1.93
CA GLN A 118 17.54 -11.88 1.38
C GLN A 118 18.87 -11.25 1.73
N GLY A 119 19.89 -12.08 2.03
CA GLY A 119 21.18 -11.54 2.41
C GLY A 119 22.34 -12.50 2.38
N SER A 120 23.52 -11.92 2.21
CA SER A 120 24.83 -12.52 2.37
C SER A 120 25.70 -11.64 3.28
N VAL A 121 27.00 -11.92 3.37
CA VAL A 121 27.93 -11.02 4.07
C VAL A 121 28.10 -9.69 3.34
N GLU A 122 28.09 -9.70 2.02
CA GLU A 122 28.42 -8.54 1.19
C GLU A 122 27.22 -7.69 0.82
N HIS A 123 26.01 -8.29 0.75
CA HIS A 123 24.82 -7.60 0.33
C HIS A 123 23.56 -8.20 0.95
N ALA A 124 22.62 -7.34 1.35
CA ALA A 124 21.30 -7.77 1.78
C ALA A 124 20.22 -6.81 1.25
N VAL A 125 19.02 -7.35 1.04
CA VAL A 125 17.85 -6.61 0.57
C VAL A 125 16.67 -6.95 1.47
N LEU A 126 15.94 -5.89 1.90
CA LEU A 126 14.65 -6.01 2.57
C LEU A 126 13.58 -5.33 1.72
N LYS A 127 12.40 -5.94 1.66
CA LYS A 127 11.24 -5.35 0.98
C LYS A 127 10.09 -5.21 1.95
N TYR A 128 9.57 -4.00 2.05
CA TYR A 128 8.44 -3.67 2.90
C TYR A 128 7.24 -3.18 2.09
N ILE A 129 6.07 -3.48 2.62
CA ILE A 129 4.82 -2.81 2.29
C ILE A 129 4.47 -1.91 3.47
N LEU A 130 4.17 -0.63 3.18
CA LEU A 130 3.73 0.36 4.16
C LEU A 130 2.26 0.66 3.90
N ARG A 131 1.43 0.63 4.95
CA ARG A 131 0.01 0.92 4.89
C ARG A 131 -0.40 1.78 6.07
N ASP A 132 -1.24 2.78 5.82
CA ASP A 132 -1.93 3.53 6.86
C ASP A 132 -3.16 4.22 6.25
N HIS A 133 -4.28 4.25 6.98
CA HIS A 133 -5.46 5.02 6.56
C HIS A 133 -5.26 6.52 6.72
N ASP A 134 -4.54 6.92 7.79
CA ASP A 134 -4.20 8.30 8.06
C ASP A 134 -2.98 8.74 7.23
N ARG A 135 -3.10 9.90 6.56
CA ARG A 135 -2.05 10.42 5.68
C ARG A 135 -0.79 10.83 6.44
N ASP A 136 -0.94 11.46 7.58
CA ASP A 136 0.20 11.94 8.37
C ASP A 136 0.96 10.77 9.02
N LEU A 137 0.24 9.75 9.48
CA LEU A 137 0.84 8.52 9.99
C LEU A 137 1.54 7.73 8.88
N PHE A 138 0.97 7.71 7.69
CA PHE A 138 1.61 7.11 6.52
C PHE A 138 2.95 7.80 6.16
N GLU A 139 2.99 9.14 6.14
CA GLU A 139 4.24 9.88 5.92
C GLU A 139 5.27 9.62 7.04
N LYS A 140 4.82 9.56 8.30
CA LYS A 140 5.70 9.19 9.43
C LYS A 140 6.29 7.78 9.26
N LYS A 141 5.52 6.83 8.74
CA LYS A 141 6.04 5.48 8.44
C LYS A 141 7.20 5.52 7.44
N LYS A 142 7.06 6.29 6.38
CA LYS A 142 8.15 6.48 5.41
C LYS A 142 9.38 7.13 6.05
N ASP A 143 9.18 8.08 6.95
CA ASP A 143 10.28 8.75 7.64
C ASP A 143 11.00 7.84 8.64
N ILE A 144 10.34 6.88 9.24
CA ILE A 144 10.99 5.87 10.08
C ILE A 144 11.93 4.98 9.26
N ILE A 145 11.51 4.53 8.08
CA ILE A 145 12.38 3.78 7.14
C ILE A 145 13.64 4.59 6.79
N LYS A 146 13.48 5.88 6.45
CA LYS A 146 14.60 6.77 6.14
C LYS A 146 15.57 6.90 7.32
N LYS A 147 15.03 7.16 8.51
CA LYS A 147 15.85 7.30 9.74
C LYS A 147 16.61 6.02 10.11
N ALA A 148 15.99 4.85 9.91
CA ALA A 148 16.66 3.58 10.12
C ALA A 148 17.85 3.41 9.17
N ALA A 149 17.71 3.77 7.90
CA ALA A 149 18.82 3.76 6.93
C ALA A 149 19.91 4.78 7.28
N GLU A 150 19.52 5.99 7.69
CA GLU A 150 20.45 7.03 8.16
C GLU A 150 21.23 6.57 9.41
N SER A 151 20.56 5.89 10.34
CA SER A 151 21.20 5.34 11.54
C SER A 151 22.29 4.33 11.18
N ILE A 152 22.00 3.40 10.25
CA ILE A 152 23.00 2.45 9.74
C ILE A 152 24.18 3.18 9.08
N ASN A 153 23.91 4.20 8.26
CA ASN A 153 24.95 4.98 7.60
C ASN A 153 25.82 5.77 8.60
N MET A 154 25.23 6.30 9.67
CA MET A 154 25.99 7.00 10.71
C MET A 154 26.94 6.06 11.45
N GLU A 155 26.55 4.81 11.70
CA GLU A 155 27.34 3.85 12.46
C GLU A 155 28.40 3.16 11.60
N TYR A 156 28.03 2.74 10.37
CA TYR A 156 28.88 1.88 9.52
C TYR A 156 29.51 2.61 8.33
N GLY A 157 29.16 3.86 8.12
CA GLY A 157 29.68 4.70 7.02
C GLY A 157 28.64 4.97 5.92
N GLU A 158 28.81 6.09 5.27
CA GLU A 158 27.93 6.55 4.19
C GLU A 158 27.88 5.54 3.03
N GLY A 159 26.66 5.26 2.54
CA GLY A 159 26.43 4.31 1.46
C GLY A 159 26.31 2.84 1.92
N THR A 160 26.42 2.55 3.22
CA THR A 160 26.16 1.21 3.77
C THR A 160 24.68 0.81 3.62
N ALA A 161 23.77 1.75 3.84
CA ALA A 161 22.33 1.57 3.62
C ALA A 161 21.80 2.54 2.57
N SER A 162 21.02 2.03 1.64
CA SER A 162 20.24 2.83 0.71
C SER A 162 18.78 2.38 0.70
N TYR A 163 17.88 3.25 0.26
CA TYR A 163 16.45 2.93 0.19
C TYR A 163 15.79 3.55 -1.02
N VAL A 164 14.74 2.87 -1.49
CA VAL A 164 13.80 3.40 -2.49
C VAL A 164 12.40 3.21 -1.94
N ILE A 165 11.67 4.32 -1.75
CA ILE A 165 10.26 4.32 -1.35
C ILE A 165 9.44 4.77 -2.54
N LYS A 166 8.38 4.00 -2.87
CA LYS A 166 7.46 4.31 -3.96
C LYS A 166 6.03 4.31 -3.44
N ASP A 167 5.37 5.45 -3.54
CA ASP A 167 3.94 5.54 -3.30
C ASP A 167 3.19 4.79 -4.41
N GLN A 168 2.17 4.03 -4.03
CA GLN A 168 1.36 3.23 -4.94
C GLN A 168 0.00 3.86 -5.17
N TYR A 169 -0.72 4.13 -4.10
CA TYR A 169 -2.02 4.81 -4.11
C TYR A 169 -2.30 5.47 -2.75
N TYR A 170 -3.36 6.28 -2.72
CA TYR A 170 -3.78 7.01 -1.53
C TYR A 170 -5.21 6.65 -1.16
N ASN A 171 -5.59 6.92 0.10
CA ASN A 171 -6.93 6.71 0.59
C ASN A 171 -7.93 7.51 -0.26
N MET A 172 -8.91 6.80 -0.83
CA MET A 172 -9.92 7.40 -1.70
C MET A 172 -10.92 8.30 -0.97
N LYS A 173 -11.02 8.19 0.36
CA LYS A 173 -11.91 9.02 1.19
C LYS A 173 -11.75 10.51 0.91
N GLU A 174 -10.50 11.00 0.80
CA GLU A 174 -10.21 12.40 0.49
C GLU A 174 -10.85 12.87 -0.83
N LYS A 175 -11.07 11.95 -1.79
CA LYS A 175 -11.70 12.23 -3.08
C LYS A 175 -13.22 12.14 -3.04
N LEU A 176 -13.76 11.52 -1.99
CA LEU A 176 -15.20 11.32 -1.82
C LEU A 176 -15.83 12.35 -0.88
N GLU A 177 -15.06 13.20 -0.21
CA GLU A 177 -15.58 14.20 0.74
C GLU A 177 -16.71 15.06 0.15
N ASP A 178 -16.57 15.51 -1.10
CA ASP A 178 -17.59 16.31 -1.80
C ASP A 178 -18.73 15.45 -2.41
N ALA A 179 -18.66 14.13 -2.26
CA ALA A 179 -19.59 13.17 -2.87
C ALA A 179 -20.11 12.11 -1.88
N MET A 180 -20.15 12.43 -0.59
CA MET A 180 -20.60 11.49 0.46
C MET A 180 -22.06 11.06 0.28
N PHE A 181 -22.85 11.80 -0.48
CA PHE A 181 -24.20 11.36 -0.86
C PHE A 181 -24.22 10.00 -1.58
N LEU A 182 -23.14 9.64 -2.32
CA LEU A 182 -23.03 8.31 -2.94
C LEU A 182 -23.03 7.19 -1.90
N ILE A 183 -22.36 7.42 -0.78
CA ILE A 183 -22.27 6.46 0.31
C ILE A 183 -23.62 6.33 1.02
N GLU A 184 -24.30 7.46 1.25
CA GLU A 184 -25.62 7.46 1.86
C GLU A 184 -26.66 6.79 0.96
N ASP A 185 -26.66 7.08 -0.33
CA ASP A 185 -27.55 6.46 -1.31
C ASP A 185 -27.33 4.94 -1.36
N ALA A 186 -26.06 4.49 -1.36
CA ALA A 186 -25.76 3.06 -1.34
C ALA A 186 -26.23 2.39 -0.04
N LYS A 187 -26.01 3.01 1.14
CA LYS A 187 -26.50 2.50 2.42
C LYS A 187 -28.02 2.38 2.44
N ASN A 188 -28.72 3.42 2.03
CA ASN A 188 -30.19 3.42 1.96
C ASN A 188 -30.70 2.31 1.04
N ALA A 189 -30.07 2.12 -0.12
CA ALA A 189 -30.44 1.05 -1.03
C ALA A 189 -30.19 -0.35 -0.46
N MET A 190 -29.14 -0.53 0.34
CA MET A 190 -28.84 -1.80 1.03
C MET A 190 -29.81 -2.09 2.18
N GLU A 191 -30.30 -1.05 2.89
CA GLU A 191 -31.27 -1.20 3.99
C GLU A 191 -32.68 -1.53 3.49
N GLU A 192 -33.00 -1.25 2.22
CA GLU A 192 -34.30 -1.56 1.60
C GLU A 192 -34.38 -3.03 1.10
N LEU A 193 -33.27 -3.75 1.04
CA LEU A 193 -33.18 -5.14 0.55
C LEU A 193 -33.15 -6.16 1.68
#